data_edc46bb75e72bcc597f3810325f8d0cc
#
_entry.id   edc46bb75e72bcc597f3810325f8d0cc
#
_cell.length_a   1.000
_cell.length_b   1.000
_cell.length_c   1.000
_cell.angle_alpha   90.00
_cell.angle_beta   90.00
_cell.angle_gamma   90.00
#
_symmetry.space_group_name_H-M   'P 1'
#
loop_
_entity.id
_entity.type
_entity.pdbx_description
1 polymer ?
#
loop_
_entity_poly.entity_id
_entity_poly.type
_entity_poly.pdbx_seq_one_letter_code
_entity_poly.pdbx_strand_id
1 'polypeptide(L)'
;MNKTLLAALLPLFVVGCAATPDKTALQAQGISVDGASTVAFRSVRVEGTTLQGSLKRIGRNPVHFGHLDYTVTDTSGKALQSGQTDYSGAIKQRRSPNASRFSIPLKQAWQAGVHRAAIVWHDQPHHP
;
A
#
# COMPACT_ATOMS: atom_id res chain seq x y z
N MET A 1 54.23 2.38 -30.23
CA MET A 1 54.21 2.19 -28.76
C MET A 1 52.92 2.77 -28.23
N ASN A 2 51.97 1.92 -28.02
CA ASN A 2 50.64 2.32 -27.62
C ASN A 2 50.51 2.21 -26.10
N LYS A 3 50.31 3.34 -25.47
CA LYS A 3 49.91 3.37 -24.04
C LYS A 3 48.41 3.41 -23.97
N THR A 4 47.81 2.27 -23.71
CA THR A 4 46.41 2.13 -23.41
C THR A 4 46.16 2.60 -21.98
N LEU A 5 45.50 3.72 -21.82
CA LEU A 5 44.98 4.17 -20.55
C LEU A 5 43.65 3.40 -20.30
N LEU A 6 43.71 2.50 -19.34
CA LEU A 6 42.52 1.88 -18.77
C LEU A 6 41.88 2.88 -17.80
N ALA A 7 40.78 3.48 -18.19
CA ALA A 7 39.94 4.22 -17.29
C ALA A 7 39.06 3.23 -16.53
N ALA A 8 39.35 3.01 -15.27
CA ALA A 8 38.51 2.25 -14.38
C ALA A 8 37.29 3.11 -14.01
N LEU A 9 36.14 2.77 -14.56
CA LEU A 9 34.86 3.30 -14.08
C LEU A 9 34.50 2.55 -12.80
N LEU A 10 34.56 3.27 -11.69
CA LEU A 10 33.98 2.80 -10.42
C LEU A 10 32.47 3.04 -10.48
N PRO A 11 31.64 2.00 -10.34
CA PRO A 11 30.21 2.22 -10.15
C PRO A 11 29.98 2.75 -8.75
N LEU A 12 29.45 3.95 -8.67
CA LEU A 12 28.95 4.51 -7.41
C LEU A 12 27.65 3.78 -7.05
N PHE A 13 27.72 2.83 -6.14
CA PHE A 13 26.53 2.27 -5.53
C PHE A 13 26.00 3.25 -4.48
N VAL A 14 24.97 3.99 -4.86
CA VAL A 14 24.19 4.74 -3.89
C VAL A 14 23.28 3.73 -3.18
N VAL A 15 23.69 3.26 -2.02
CA VAL A 15 22.82 2.51 -1.14
C VAL A 15 21.88 3.49 -0.48
N GLY A 16 20.73 3.72 -1.09
CA GLY A 16 19.64 4.46 -0.48
C GLY A 16 18.95 3.57 0.56
N CYS A 17 19.15 3.83 1.83
CA CYS A 17 18.32 3.27 2.90
C CYS A 17 16.95 3.92 2.87
N ALA A 18 16.03 3.39 2.05
CA ALA A 18 14.64 3.79 2.09
C ALA A 18 13.89 2.94 3.12
N ALA A 19 13.72 3.46 4.33
CA ALA A 19 12.98 2.80 5.41
C ALA A 19 11.47 3.03 5.36
N THR A 20 10.93 3.64 4.31
CA THR A 20 9.49 3.80 4.09
C THR A 20 9.00 2.72 3.14
N PRO A 21 7.84 2.06 3.42
CA PRO A 21 7.21 1.20 2.42
C PRO A 21 6.94 2.09 1.23
N ASP A 22 7.60 1.75 0.20
CA ASP A 22 7.78 2.59 -0.94
C ASP A 22 6.44 2.75 -1.65
N LYS A 23 5.84 3.92 -1.54
CA LYS A 23 4.66 4.28 -2.33
C LYS A 23 4.91 4.02 -3.82
N THR A 24 6.15 4.19 -4.25
CA THR A 24 6.59 3.93 -5.60
C THR A 24 6.46 2.44 -5.95
N ALA A 25 6.83 1.54 -5.05
CA ALA A 25 6.69 0.10 -5.28
C ALA A 25 5.22 -0.33 -5.37
N LEU A 26 4.34 0.25 -4.55
CA LEU A 26 2.90 0.03 -4.65
C LEU A 26 2.31 0.60 -5.94
N GLN A 27 2.70 1.79 -6.32
CA GLN A 27 2.27 2.41 -7.58
C GLN A 27 2.72 1.61 -8.80
N ALA A 28 3.92 1.04 -8.76
CA ALA A 28 4.41 0.14 -9.81
C ALA A 28 3.55 -1.12 -9.94
N GLN A 29 2.91 -1.57 -8.84
CA GLN A 29 1.95 -2.67 -8.85
C GLN A 29 0.52 -2.23 -9.18
N GLY A 30 0.29 -0.94 -9.43
CA GLY A 30 -1.02 -0.38 -9.68
C GLY A 30 -1.87 -0.17 -8.43
N ILE A 31 -1.26 -0.12 -7.25
CA ILE A 31 -1.95 0.06 -5.97
C ILE A 31 -1.65 1.45 -5.41
N SER A 32 -2.69 2.21 -5.09
CA SER A 32 -2.58 3.48 -4.38
C SER A 32 -3.27 3.39 -3.02
N VAL A 33 -2.68 4.04 -2.02
CA VAL A 33 -3.19 4.05 -0.66
C VAL A 33 -3.18 5.48 -0.11
N ASP A 34 -4.22 5.84 0.62
CA ASP A 34 -4.34 7.13 1.29
C ASP A 34 -4.84 6.93 2.73
N GLY A 35 -4.02 7.26 3.68
CA GLY A 35 -4.32 7.17 5.12
C GLY A 35 -4.66 8.52 5.76
N ALA A 36 -4.87 9.57 4.98
CA ALA A 36 -5.22 10.92 5.46
C ALA A 36 -4.27 11.45 6.55
N SER A 37 -2.97 11.16 6.47
CA SER A 37 -1.94 11.46 7.48
C SER A 37 -2.21 10.90 8.91
N THR A 38 -3.25 10.14 9.08
CA THR A 38 -3.63 9.52 10.38
C THR A 38 -3.14 8.08 10.49
N VAL A 39 -3.21 7.33 9.42
CA VAL A 39 -2.78 5.94 9.36
C VAL A 39 -1.77 5.71 8.24
N ALA A 40 -0.86 4.79 8.47
CA ALA A 40 0.06 4.29 7.46
C ALA A 40 -0.33 2.88 7.05
N PHE A 41 -0.39 2.66 5.76
CA PHE A 41 -0.54 1.32 5.20
C PHE A 41 0.81 0.60 5.19
N ARG A 42 0.81 -0.66 5.57
CA ARG A 42 2.00 -1.51 5.64
C ARG A 42 1.74 -2.85 4.97
N SER A 43 2.78 -3.38 4.33
CA SER A 43 2.75 -4.73 3.73
C SER A 43 1.55 -4.96 2.82
N VAL A 44 1.13 -3.93 2.09
CA VAL A 44 0.02 -4.04 1.14
C VAL A 44 0.47 -4.86 -0.06
N ARG A 45 -0.28 -5.91 -0.35
CA ARG A 45 0.04 -6.83 -1.43
C ARG A 45 -1.17 -7.59 -1.91
N VAL A 46 -1.07 -8.14 -3.08
CA VAL A 46 -2.04 -9.11 -3.59
C VAL A 46 -1.47 -10.51 -3.43
N GLU A 47 -2.22 -11.37 -2.80
CA GLU A 47 -1.96 -12.81 -2.71
C GLU A 47 -3.13 -13.58 -3.32
N GLY A 48 -2.90 -14.19 -4.48
CA GLY A 48 -3.96 -14.89 -5.20
C GLY A 48 -5.11 -13.96 -5.60
N THR A 49 -6.25 -14.15 -4.98
CA THR A 49 -7.47 -13.34 -5.18
C THR A 49 -7.76 -12.42 -4.00
N THR A 50 -6.76 -12.08 -3.21
CA THR A 50 -6.95 -11.25 -2.03
C THR A 50 -5.96 -10.08 -2.04
N LEU A 51 -6.47 -8.87 -1.92
CA LEU A 51 -5.69 -7.67 -1.65
C LEU A 51 -5.69 -7.43 -0.14
N GLN A 52 -4.53 -7.45 0.47
CA GLN A 52 -4.40 -7.42 1.93
C GLN A 52 -3.26 -6.53 2.39
N GLY A 53 -3.29 -6.16 3.64
CA GLY A 53 -2.27 -5.35 4.27
C GLY A 53 -2.58 -5.09 5.73
N SER A 54 -1.84 -4.14 6.31
CA SER A 54 -2.05 -3.72 7.68
C SER A 54 -2.01 -2.20 7.80
N LEU A 55 -2.58 -1.71 8.89
CA LEU A 55 -2.65 -0.29 9.23
C LEU A 55 -1.92 -0.03 10.53
N LYS A 56 -1.17 1.06 10.55
CA LYS A 56 -0.54 1.60 11.76
C LYS A 56 -0.91 3.06 11.93
N ARG A 57 -1.12 3.48 13.18
CA ARG A 57 -1.32 4.88 13.51
C ARG A 57 -0.03 5.67 13.33
N ILE A 58 -0.11 6.84 12.72
CA ILE A 58 1.03 7.74 12.54
C ILE A 58 1.19 8.67 13.75
N GLY A 59 0.11 9.27 14.23
CA GLY A 59 0.12 10.30 15.24
C GLY A 59 0.00 9.79 16.69
N ARG A 60 -0.16 10.74 17.61
CA ARG A 60 -0.39 10.47 19.05
C ARG A 60 -1.87 10.25 19.39
N ASN A 61 -2.76 10.76 18.55
CA ASN A 61 -4.20 10.66 18.80
C ASN A 61 -4.69 9.23 18.56
N PRO A 62 -5.51 8.70 19.47
CA PRO A 62 -6.10 7.38 19.27
C PRO A 62 -7.04 7.40 18.06
N VAL A 63 -7.03 6.33 17.30
CA VAL A 63 -7.97 6.10 16.20
C VAL A 63 -9.02 5.12 16.72
N HIS A 64 -10.23 5.61 16.93
CA HIS A 64 -11.31 4.80 17.53
C HIS A 64 -12.20 4.15 16.48
N PHE A 65 -12.42 4.84 15.37
CA PHE A 65 -13.35 4.42 14.31
C PHE A 65 -12.74 4.69 12.95
N GLY A 66 -13.21 3.96 11.98
CA GLY A 66 -12.84 4.16 10.59
C GLY A 66 -13.15 2.93 9.76
N HIS A 67 -13.07 3.12 8.45
CA HIS A 67 -13.21 2.07 7.46
C HIS A 67 -12.31 2.36 6.27
N LEU A 68 -12.18 1.38 5.41
CA LEU A 68 -11.46 1.49 4.15
C LEU A 68 -12.44 1.44 2.99
N ASP A 69 -12.43 2.47 2.14
CA ASP A 69 -13.06 2.42 0.85
C ASP A 69 -12.07 1.90 -0.18
N TYR A 70 -12.51 1.05 -1.06
CA TYR A 70 -11.66 0.54 -2.13
C TYR A 70 -12.38 0.53 -3.47
N THR A 71 -11.60 0.74 -4.51
CA THR A 71 -12.04 0.62 -5.90
C THR A 71 -10.97 -0.10 -6.70
N VAL A 72 -11.38 -1.12 -7.42
CA VAL A 72 -10.53 -1.80 -8.40
C VAL A 72 -10.98 -1.40 -9.79
N THR A 73 -10.06 -0.95 -10.62
CA THR A 73 -10.32 -0.49 -11.98
C THR A 73 -9.47 -1.24 -12.99
N ASP A 74 -9.89 -1.20 -14.25
CA ASP A 74 -9.07 -1.61 -15.38
C ASP A 74 -8.18 -0.46 -15.89
N THR A 75 -7.43 -0.70 -16.95
CA THR A 75 -6.54 0.31 -17.56
C THR A 75 -7.29 1.50 -18.18
N SER A 76 -8.56 1.36 -18.49
CA SER A 76 -9.41 2.45 -18.99
C SER A 76 -10.01 3.32 -17.88
N GLY A 77 -9.82 2.92 -16.62
CA GLY A 77 -10.43 3.58 -15.46
C GLY A 77 -11.83 3.09 -15.12
N LYS A 78 -12.33 2.06 -15.82
CA LYS A 78 -13.63 1.46 -15.52
C LYS A 78 -13.57 0.70 -14.20
N ALA A 79 -14.51 0.98 -13.29
CA ALA A 79 -14.62 0.28 -12.02
C ALA A 79 -15.08 -1.18 -12.26
N LEU A 80 -14.27 -2.12 -11.81
CA LEU A 80 -14.55 -3.54 -11.83
C LEU A 80 -15.16 -4.02 -10.52
N GLN A 81 -14.75 -3.40 -9.43
CA GLN A 81 -15.19 -3.72 -8.08
C GLN A 81 -14.99 -2.51 -7.18
N SER A 82 -15.96 -2.23 -6.31
CA SER A 82 -15.81 -1.21 -5.28
C SER A 82 -16.59 -1.62 -4.03
N GLY A 83 -16.20 -1.10 -2.90
CA GLY A 83 -16.85 -1.38 -1.64
C GLY A 83 -16.13 -0.79 -0.45
N GLN A 84 -16.58 -1.20 0.71
CA GLN A 84 -16.00 -0.84 1.99
C GLN A 84 -15.54 -2.11 2.69
N THR A 85 -14.47 -2.01 3.45
CA THR A 85 -13.99 -3.08 4.29
C THR A 85 -13.55 -2.55 5.64
N ASP A 86 -13.68 -3.38 6.63
CA ASP A 86 -13.19 -3.11 7.97
C ASP A 86 -11.77 -3.65 8.13
N TYR A 87 -11.12 -3.19 9.16
CA TYR A 87 -9.86 -3.73 9.61
C TYR A 87 -10.01 -4.37 11.00
N SER A 88 -9.17 -5.33 11.29
CA SER A 88 -9.25 -6.07 12.55
C SER A 88 -8.77 -5.23 13.73
N GLY A 89 -9.65 -5.04 14.70
CA GLY A 89 -9.36 -4.36 15.97
C GLY A 89 -9.10 -2.86 15.84
N ALA A 90 -8.93 -2.20 16.97
CA ALA A 90 -8.55 -0.80 17.00
C ALA A 90 -7.13 -0.61 16.45
N ILE A 91 -6.91 0.46 15.69
CA ILE A 91 -5.57 0.80 15.22
C ILE A 91 -4.72 1.18 16.41
N LYS A 92 -3.92 0.26 16.85
CA LYS A 92 -3.10 0.38 18.05
C LYS A 92 -1.85 1.20 17.80
N GLN A 93 -1.25 1.60 18.92
CA GLN A 93 -0.02 2.38 18.92
C GLN A 93 1.11 1.73 18.15
N ARG A 94 2.03 2.56 17.70
CA ARG A 94 3.24 2.23 16.93
C ARG A 94 4.05 1.04 17.45
N ARG A 95 3.95 0.72 18.74
CA ARG A 95 4.68 -0.36 19.43
C ARG A 95 3.87 -1.63 19.68
N SER A 96 2.62 -1.66 19.28
CA SER A 96 1.83 -2.87 19.44
C SER A 96 2.31 -3.94 18.45
N PRO A 97 2.58 -5.16 18.89
CA PRO A 97 2.93 -6.27 17.99
C PRO A 97 1.75 -6.67 17.09
N ASN A 98 0.53 -6.29 17.46
CA ASN A 98 -0.68 -6.63 16.71
C ASN A 98 -1.05 -5.47 15.79
N ALA A 99 -0.65 -5.56 14.53
CA ALA A 99 -1.10 -4.64 13.50
C ALA A 99 -2.58 -4.87 13.16
N SER A 100 -3.32 -3.80 12.91
CA SER A 100 -4.66 -3.89 12.36
C SER A 100 -4.58 -4.36 10.91
N ARG A 101 -5.21 -5.47 10.59
CA ARG A 101 -5.14 -6.10 9.27
C ARG A 101 -6.43 -5.88 8.50
N PHE A 102 -6.33 -5.73 7.21
CA PHE A 102 -7.46 -5.72 6.30
C PHE A 102 -7.27 -6.74 5.17
N SER A 103 -8.37 -7.18 4.62
CA SER A 103 -8.41 -8.14 3.53
C SER A 103 -9.59 -7.82 2.62
N ILE A 104 -9.31 -7.67 1.34
CA ILE A 104 -10.30 -7.36 0.31
C ILE A 104 -10.33 -8.54 -0.67
N PRO A 105 -11.40 -9.35 -0.70
CA PRO A 105 -11.53 -10.40 -1.68
C PRO A 105 -11.76 -9.80 -3.07
N LEU A 106 -10.95 -10.20 -4.04
CA LEU A 106 -11.05 -9.76 -5.41
C LEU A 106 -11.98 -10.69 -6.21
N LYS A 107 -12.85 -10.12 -6.99
CA LYS A 107 -13.74 -10.89 -7.88
C LYS A 107 -13.00 -11.56 -9.04
N GLN A 108 -11.86 -11.01 -9.40
CA GLN A 108 -11.01 -11.49 -10.49
C GLN A 108 -9.58 -11.63 -10.00
N ALA A 109 -8.84 -12.58 -10.56
CA ALA A 109 -7.41 -12.72 -10.31
C ALA A 109 -6.67 -11.44 -10.72
N TRP A 110 -5.78 -10.97 -9.86
CA TRP A 110 -5.01 -9.77 -10.12
C TRP A 110 -4.04 -9.98 -11.29
N GLN A 111 -4.06 -9.05 -12.22
CA GLN A 111 -3.11 -9.00 -13.33
C GLN A 111 -2.32 -7.70 -13.26
N ALA A 112 -1.01 -7.82 -13.03
CA ALA A 112 -0.12 -6.68 -13.02
C ALA A 112 -0.13 -5.96 -14.38
N GLY A 113 -0.21 -4.63 -14.34
CA GLY A 113 -0.31 -3.79 -15.55
C GLY A 113 -1.72 -3.68 -16.13
N VAL A 114 -2.68 -4.50 -15.69
CA VAL A 114 -4.09 -4.49 -16.13
C VAL A 114 -4.99 -3.93 -15.03
N HIS A 115 -4.87 -4.43 -13.83
CA HIS A 115 -5.68 -3.99 -12.70
C HIS A 115 -5.01 -2.87 -11.91
N ARG A 116 -5.85 -1.97 -11.39
CA ARG A 116 -5.46 -0.91 -10.46
C ARG A 116 -6.39 -0.92 -9.27
N ALA A 117 -5.85 -0.64 -8.10
CA ALA A 117 -6.64 -0.51 -6.89
C ALA A 117 -6.31 0.80 -6.17
N ALA A 118 -7.34 1.44 -5.64
CA ALA A 118 -7.24 2.57 -4.74
C ALA A 118 -7.88 2.19 -3.41
N ILE A 119 -7.16 2.42 -2.32
CA ILE A 119 -7.65 2.17 -0.96
C ILE A 119 -7.51 3.47 -0.18
N VAL A 120 -8.61 3.95 0.38
CA VAL A 120 -8.68 5.20 1.12
C VAL A 120 -9.23 4.93 2.51
N TRP A 121 -8.53 5.40 3.52
CA TRP A 121 -9.00 5.34 4.90
C TRP A 121 -9.86 6.55 5.23
N HIS A 122 -10.99 6.30 5.89
CA HIS A 122 -11.89 7.32 6.42
C HIS A 122 -12.07 7.16 7.93
N ASP A 123 -12.15 8.29 8.64
CA ASP A 123 -12.29 8.35 10.08
C ASP A 123 -13.72 8.14 10.59
N GLN A 124 -14.66 7.99 9.69
CA GLN A 124 -16.07 7.79 10.00
C GLN A 124 -16.42 6.30 10.09
N PRO A 125 -17.37 5.93 10.96
CA PRO A 125 -17.87 4.58 10.96
C PRO A 125 -18.59 4.26 9.63
N HIS A 126 -18.71 2.99 9.34
CA HIS A 126 -19.43 2.48 8.19
C HIS A 126 -20.77 3.20 8.01
N HIS A 127 -21.01 3.72 6.83
CA HIS A 127 -22.33 4.15 6.44
C HIS A 127 -23.17 2.90 6.09
N PRO A 128 -24.38 2.79 6.63
CA PRO A 128 -25.29 1.70 6.26
C PRO A 128 -25.65 1.75 4.76
#